data_f87eb9e687c1e1b09ab77874926ae70e
#
_entry.id   f87eb9e687c1e1b09ab77874926ae70e
#
_cell.length_a   1.000
_cell.length_b   1.000
_cell.length_c   1.000
_cell.angle_alpha   90.00
_cell.angle_beta   90.00
_cell.angle_gamma   90.00
#
_symmetry.space_group_name_H-M   'P 1'
#
loop_
_entity.id
_entity.type
_entity.pdbx_description
1 polymer ?
#
loop_
_entity_poly.entity_id
_entity_poly.type
_entity_poly.pdbx_seq_one_letter_code
_entity_poly.pdbx_strand_id
1 'polypeptide(L)'
;MDKNFEELELRAYENDAEAQYELAVYYKNKQNNKSYVDWLKKSAKLNNSNAKVELAELYLQGVLIDKDEDLAISLLEEELEVNKNARLVLGKYYVNTRDEENIKKGLDLLLSIAGENAKATYEIGMSLCFLDDDAAKLWALNLDYNYKQNDNGELPDEFTKLDFNTIVKEDFKSKDMQYAGVRLLDKAWNMGEKRAAFALAMVSSDNRFVNPDKSIALQYLNELDDTFWIEKCFILNLWKDYSGILKILNNAEDGSIKDYLLARLYENYGFKKYDLSKSDKLYTKLFNNIQNSCDDDERIILANYQKGELAEIMKDFIQIYVKANMFYKEKQELEEEKKRRENN
;
A
#
# COMPACT_ATOMS: atom_id res chain seq x y z
N MET A 1 0.94 -34.48 16.06
CA MET A 1 0.62 -33.08 16.36
C MET A 1 1.73 -32.52 17.25
N ASP A 2 2.09 -31.28 17.05
CA ASP A 2 3.13 -30.63 17.84
C ASP A 2 2.56 -30.36 19.26
N LYS A 3 3.24 -30.84 20.32
CA LYS A 3 2.77 -30.64 21.71
C LYS A 3 2.50 -29.17 22.04
N ASN A 4 3.25 -28.25 21.43
CA ASN A 4 3.08 -26.84 21.61
C ASN A 4 1.74 -26.32 21.01
N PHE A 5 1.28 -26.94 19.92
CA PHE A 5 0.01 -26.56 19.29
C PHE A 5 -1.19 -27.06 20.11
N GLU A 6 -1.12 -28.29 20.66
CA GLU A 6 -2.20 -28.81 21.52
C GLU A 6 -2.36 -27.99 22.80
N GLU A 7 -1.25 -27.54 23.39
CA GLU A 7 -1.28 -26.64 24.56
C GLU A 7 -1.84 -25.26 24.21
N LEU A 8 -1.49 -24.71 23.04
CA LEU A 8 -2.05 -23.44 22.56
C LEU A 8 -3.57 -23.53 22.34
N GLU A 9 -4.04 -24.60 21.70
CA GLU A 9 -5.47 -24.83 21.51
C GLU A 9 -6.21 -24.92 22.86
N LEU A 10 -5.67 -25.68 23.82
CA LEU A 10 -6.28 -25.85 25.13
C LEU A 10 -6.46 -24.48 25.81
N ARG A 11 -5.41 -23.67 25.89
CA ARG A 11 -5.46 -22.33 26.46
C ARG A 11 -6.48 -21.42 25.75
N ALA A 12 -6.51 -21.48 24.41
CA ALA A 12 -7.46 -20.70 23.63
C ALA A 12 -8.92 -21.07 23.91
N TYR A 13 -9.21 -22.36 24.09
CA TYR A 13 -10.54 -22.84 24.50
C TYR A 13 -10.89 -22.50 25.96
N GLU A 14 -9.90 -22.30 26.82
CA GLU A 14 -10.07 -21.82 28.21
C GLU A 14 -10.24 -20.30 28.31
N ASN A 15 -10.46 -19.61 27.17
CA ASN A 15 -10.62 -18.16 27.08
C ASN A 15 -9.38 -17.33 27.45
N ASP A 16 -8.19 -17.86 27.23
CA ASP A 16 -6.96 -17.07 27.24
C ASP A 16 -6.93 -16.20 25.98
N ALA A 17 -7.06 -14.88 26.17
CA ALA A 17 -7.15 -13.90 25.05
C ALA A 17 -5.87 -13.91 24.18
N GLU A 18 -4.71 -14.06 24.80
CA GLU A 18 -3.44 -14.10 24.07
C GLU A 18 -3.31 -15.41 23.26
N ALA A 19 -3.64 -16.54 23.87
CA ALA A 19 -3.65 -17.82 23.17
C ALA A 19 -4.64 -17.81 21.98
N GLN A 20 -5.80 -17.15 22.12
CA GLN A 20 -6.74 -17.00 21.01
C GLN A 20 -6.17 -16.14 19.89
N TYR A 21 -5.42 -15.10 20.20
CA TYR A 21 -4.73 -14.29 19.21
C TYR A 21 -3.62 -15.07 18.50
N GLU A 22 -2.76 -15.78 19.26
CA GLU A 22 -1.72 -16.65 18.70
C GLU A 22 -2.31 -17.73 17.77
N LEU A 23 -3.47 -18.29 18.15
CA LEU A 23 -4.17 -19.27 17.33
C LEU A 23 -4.77 -18.64 16.06
N ALA A 24 -5.26 -17.41 16.15
CA ALA A 24 -5.68 -16.65 14.97
C ALA A 24 -4.50 -16.45 14.00
N VAL A 25 -3.34 -16.01 14.51
CA VAL A 25 -2.10 -15.85 13.71
C VAL A 25 -1.66 -17.18 13.08
N TYR A 26 -1.75 -18.27 13.82
CA TYR A 26 -1.46 -19.61 13.27
C TYR A 26 -2.34 -19.94 12.07
N TYR A 27 -3.68 -19.72 12.18
CA TYR A 27 -4.60 -19.98 11.07
C TYR A 27 -4.42 -19.00 9.90
N LYS A 28 -4.05 -17.75 10.16
CA LYS A 28 -3.63 -16.79 9.13
C LYS A 28 -2.47 -17.35 8.30
N ASN A 29 -1.43 -17.85 8.96
CA ASN A 29 -0.26 -18.43 8.31
C ASN A 29 -0.57 -19.74 7.55
N LYS A 30 -1.62 -20.45 7.95
CA LYS A 30 -2.15 -21.62 7.23
C LYS A 30 -3.17 -21.27 6.14
N GLN A 31 -3.40 -19.97 5.89
CA GLN A 31 -4.38 -19.49 4.93
C GLN A 31 -5.82 -19.96 5.20
N ASN A 32 -6.11 -20.36 6.43
CA ASN A 32 -7.45 -20.70 6.89
C ASN A 32 -8.16 -19.44 7.40
N ASN A 33 -8.72 -18.68 6.48
CA ASN A 33 -9.29 -17.37 6.75
C ASN A 33 -10.49 -17.41 7.69
N LYS A 34 -11.31 -18.44 7.58
CA LYS A 34 -12.47 -18.60 8.46
C LYS A 34 -12.05 -18.76 9.92
N SER A 35 -11.17 -19.72 10.19
CA SER A 35 -10.67 -19.92 11.56
C SER A 35 -9.88 -18.72 12.06
N TYR A 36 -9.10 -18.06 11.20
CA TYR A 36 -8.39 -16.83 11.53
C TYR A 36 -9.34 -15.74 12.04
N VAL A 37 -10.38 -15.41 11.27
CA VAL A 37 -11.37 -14.38 11.66
C VAL A 37 -12.13 -14.77 12.90
N ASP A 38 -12.54 -16.03 13.03
CA ASP A 38 -13.30 -16.52 14.17
C ASP A 38 -12.50 -16.39 15.49
N TRP A 39 -11.23 -16.81 15.49
CA TRP A 39 -10.36 -16.70 16.65
C TRP A 39 -9.98 -15.24 16.95
N LEU A 40 -9.75 -14.43 15.91
CA LEU A 40 -9.47 -13.01 16.08
C LEU A 40 -10.62 -12.28 16.76
N LYS A 41 -11.87 -12.55 16.35
CA LYS A 41 -13.08 -11.98 16.99
C LYS A 41 -13.22 -12.41 18.45
N LYS A 42 -12.90 -13.66 18.78
CA LYS A 42 -12.95 -14.16 20.17
C LYS A 42 -11.92 -13.43 21.02
N SER A 43 -10.68 -13.33 20.55
CA SER A 43 -9.60 -12.65 21.25
C SER A 43 -9.88 -11.15 21.44
N ALA A 44 -10.37 -10.47 20.41
CA ALA A 44 -10.76 -9.05 20.49
C ALA A 44 -11.88 -8.83 21.52
N LYS A 45 -12.87 -9.75 21.59
CA LYS A 45 -13.94 -9.71 22.60
C LYS A 45 -13.41 -9.84 24.02
N LEU A 46 -12.28 -10.50 24.23
CA LEU A 46 -11.58 -10.59 25.50
C LEU A 46 -10.57 -9.45 25.71
N ASN A 47 -10.69 -8.38 24.95
CA ASN A 47 -9.88 -7.17 25.04
C ASN A 47 -8.38 -7.39 24.72
N ASN A 48 -8.01 -8.37 23.90
CA ASN A 48 -6.66 -8.42 23.39
C ASN A 48 -6.43 -7.25 22.43
N SER A 49 -5.48 -6.41 22.76
CA SER A 49 -5.20 -5.16 22.03
C SER A 49 -4.77 -5.42 20.58
N ASN A 50 -3.90 -6.40 20.34
CA ASN A 50 -3.45 -6.73 18.99
C ASN A 50 -4.59 -7.31 18.15
N ALA A 51 -5.44 -8.14 18.75
CA ALA A 51 -6.62 -8.69 18.08
C ALA A 51 -7.62 -7.61 17.68
N LYS A 52 -7.86 -6.61 18.56
CA LYS A 52 -8.74 -5.47 18.23
C LYS A 52 -8.20 -4.67 17.04
N VAL A 53 -6.90 -4.35 17.05
CA VAL A 53 -6.26 -3.59 15.96
C VAL A 53 -6.32 -4.36 14.65
N GLU A 54 -5.98 -5.64 14.64
CA GLU A 54 -5.99 -6.48 13.43
C GLU A 54 -7.42 -6.71 12.93
N LEU A 55 -8.40 -6.88 13.81
CA LEU A 55 -9.81 -6.99 13.45
C LEU A 55 -10.34 -5.67 12.85
N ALA A 56 -9.97 -4.53 13.41
CA ALA A 56 -10.32 -3.22 12.87
C ALA A 56 -9.76 -3.03 11.45
N GLU A 57 -8.51 -3.44 11.21
CA GLU A 57 -7.92 -3.40 9.89
C GLU A 57 -8.70 -4.26 8.88
N LEU A 58 -9.16 -5.45 9.28
CA LEU A 58 -10.04 -6.29 8.43
C LEU A 58 -11.38 -5.61 8.11
N TYR A 59 -11.99 -4.93 9.09
CA TYR A 59 -13.22 -4.16 8.87
C TYR A 59 -12.99 -2.98 7.91
N LEU A 60 -11.87 -2.27 8.01
CA LEU A 60 -11.52 -1.18 7.07
C LEU A 60 -11.30 -1.71 5.64
N GLN A 61 -10.68 -2.88 5.50
CA GLN A 61 -10.40 -3.49 4.20
C GLN A 61 -11.66 -4.06 3.53
N GLY A 62 -12.59 -4.63 4.28
CA GLY A 62 -13.82 -5.22 3.76
C GLY A 62 -13.61 -6.43 2.84
N VAL A 63 -12.53 -7.19 3.03
CA VAL A 63 -12.13 -8.29 2.13
C VAL A 63 -12.52 -9.65 2.70
N LEU A 64 -12.21 -9.90 3.98
CA LEU A 64 -12.52 -11.19 4.65
C LEU A 64 -13.80 -11.15 5.46
N ILE A 65 -14.20 -9.97 5.82
CA ILE A 65 -15.44 -9.66 6.55
C ILE A 65 -16.04 -8.43 5.90
N ASP A 66 -17.35 -8.25 6.07
CA ASP A 66 -18.02 -7.07 5.56
C ASP A 66 -17.39 -5.80 6.12
N LYS A 67 -17.25 -4.79 5.26
CA LYS A 67 -16.67 -3.51 5.64
C LYS A 67 -17.53 -2.81 6.67
N ASP A 68 -16.90 -2.36 7.78
CA ASP A 68 -17.56 -1.59 8.84
C ASP A 68 -16.57 -0.55 9.38
N GLU A 69 -16.60 0.64 8.79
CA GLU A 69 -15.67 1.73 9.15
C GLU A 69 -15.91 2.25 10.56
N ASP A 70 -17.16 2.38 10.99
CA ASP A 70 -17.51 2.92 12.30
C ASP A 70 -17.02 2.00 13.42
N LEU A 71 -17.25 0.70 13.26
CA LEU A 71 -16.76 -0.30 14.22
C LEU A 71 -15.24 -0.35 14.24
N ALA A 72 -14.60 -0.28 13.09
CA ALA A 72 -13.14 -0.28 13.00
C ALA A 72 -12.52 0.93 13.71
N ILE A 73 -13.06 2.12 13.48
CA ILE A 73 -12.60 3.36 14.12
C ILE A 73 -12.78 3.24 15.65
N SER A 74 -13.95 2.78 16.11
CA SER A 74 -14.21 2.59 17.56
C SER A 74 -13.19 1.65 18.20
N LEU A 75 -12.91 0.50 17.58
CA LEU A 75 -11.93 -0.48 18.08
C LEU A 75 -10.51 0.12 18.13
N LEU A 76 -10.13 0.95 17.16
CA LEU A 76 -8.81 1.58 17.13
C LEU A 76 -8.69 2.71 18.16
N GLU A 77 -9.74 3.53 18.33
CA GLU A 77 -9.77 4.61 19.31
C GLU A 77 -9.61 4.11 20.75
N GLU A 78 -10.18 2.95 21.07
CA GLU A 78 -10.00 2.30 22.39
C GLU A 78 -8.53 1.95 22.68
N GLU A 79 -7.73 1.74 21.65
CA GLU A 79 -6.34 1.24 21.76
C GLU A 79 -5.26 2.30 21.53
N LEU A 80 -5.62 3.55 21.23
CA LEU A 80 -4.66 4.61 20.85
C LEU A 80 -3.59 4.87 21.92
N GLU A 81 -3.95 4.79 23.21
CA GLU A 81 -3.01 5.08 24.31
C GLU A 81 -2.00 3.95 24.53
N VAL A 82 -2.36 2.71 24.21
CA VAL A 82 -1.59 1.53 24.59
C VAL A 82 -0.94 0.82 23.41
N ASN A 83 -1.43 1.04 22.19
CA ASN A 83 -0.98 0.31 21.00
C ASN A 83 -0.54 1.25 19.87
N LYS A 84 0.76 1.27 19.59
CA LYS A 84 1.31 2.07 18.47
C LYS A 84 0.76 1.65 17.10
N ASN A 85 0.38 0.38 16.94
CA ASN A 85 -0.23 -0.09 15.68
C ASN A 85 -1.66 0.46 15.51
N ALA A 86 -2.41 0.71 16.59
CA ALA A 86 -3.70 1.40 16.49
C ALA A 86 -3.53 2.81 15.92
N ARG A 87 -2.53 3.56 16.40
CA ARG A 87 -2.18 4.90 15.86
C ARG A 87 -1.75 4.83 14.40
N LEU A 88 -0.98 3.80 14.03
CA LEU A 88 -0.54 3.59 12.65
C LEU A 88 -1.75 3.33 11.72
N VAL A 89 -2.62 2.37 12.09
CA VAL A 89 -3.75 1.97 11.25
C VAL A 89 -4.77 3.11 11.13
N LEU A 90 -5.15 3.74 12.26
CA LEU A 90 -6.10 4.84 12.23
C LEU A 90 -5.52 6.10 11.57
N GLY A 91 -4.26 6.40 11.82
CA GLY A 91 -3.54 7.50 11.20
C GLY A 91 -3.50 7.33 9.68
N LYS A 92 -3.12 6.15 9.20
CA LYS A 92 -3.14 5.81 7.78
C LYS A 92 -4.54 5.93 7.16
N TYR A 93 -5.57 5.44 7.85
CA TYR A 93 -6.95 5.57 7.39
C TYR A 93 -7.34 7.04 7.22
N TYR A 94 -7.10 7.87 8.23
CA TYR A 94 -7.49 9.28 8.22
C TYR A 94 -6.75 10.13 7.19
N VAL A 95 -5.44 9.96 6.98
CA VAL A 95 -4.69 10.72 5.97
C VAL A 95 -5.11 10.39 4.53
N ASN A 96 -5.76 9.24 4.32
CA ASN A 96 -6.30 8.86 3.02
C ASN A 96 -7.75 9.30 2.80
N THR A 97 -8.38 9.97 3.77
CA THR A 97 -9.68 10.62 3.58
C THR A 97 -9.51 11.94 2.83
N ARG A 98 -10.62 12.51 2.34
CA ARG A 98 -10.64 13.86 1.75
C ARG A 98 -11.12 14.91 2.75
N ASP A 99 -11.30 14.52 3.99
CA ASP A 99 -11.79 15.38 5.05
C ASP A 99 -10.61 16.04 5.79
N GLU A 100 -10.64 17.35 5.90
CA GLU A 100 -9.54 18.15 6.47
C GLU A 100 -9.27 17.81 7.94
N GLU A 101 -10.31 17.64 8.73
CA GLU A 101 -10.19 17.33 10.16
C GLU A 101 -9.61 15.94 10.37
N ASN A 102 -10.04 14.98 9.54
CA ASN A 102 -9.50 13.62 9.57
C ASN A 102 -8.03 13.58 9.14
N ILE A 103 -7.66 14.30 8.08
CA ILE A 103 -6.25 14.38 7.65
C ILE A 103 -5.39 14.92 8.81
N LYS A 104 -5.85 15.96 9.50
CA LYS A 104 -5.15 16.50 10.67
C LYS A 104 -5.00 15.45 11.77
N LYS A 105 -6.09 14.79 12.18
CA LYS A 105 -6.05 13.72 13.19
C LYS A 105 -5.10 12.59 12.78
N GLY A 106 -5.15 12.18 11.51
CA GLY A 106 -4.29 11.15 10.97
C GLY A 106 -2.81 11.51 11.04
N LEU A 107 -2.48 12.76 10.69
CA LEU A 107 -1.11 13.29 10.82
C LEU A 107 -0.61 13.26 12.26
N ASP A 108 -1.43 13.75 13.20
CA ASP A 108 -1.07 13.77 14.61
C ASP A 108 -0.75 12.36 15.13
N LEU A 109 -1.58 11.38 14.77
CA LEU A 109 -1.36 9.98 15.12
C LEU A 109 -0.06 9.43 14.53
N LEU A 110 0.18 9.64 13.23
CA LEU A 110 1.40 9.15 12.56
C LEU A 110 2.66 9.84 13.07
N LEU A 111 2.64 11.16 13.25
CA LEU A 111 3.78 11.92 13.76
C LEU A 111 4.15 11.50 15.18
N SER A 112 3.17 11.18 16.02
CA SER A 112 3.41 10.73 17.40
C SER A 112 4.26 9.46 17.51
N ILE A 113 4.39 8.69 16.42
CA ILE A 113 5.11 7.42 16.38
C ILE A 113 6.19 7.34 15.29
N ALA A 114 6.28 8.32 14.39
CA ALA A 114 7.16 8.27 13.21
C ALA A 114 8.66 8.16 13.56
N GLY A 115 9.10 8.79 14.66
CA GLY A 115 10.51 8.73 15.08
C GLY A 115 11.03 7.32 15.38
N GLU A 116 10.15 6.42 15.77
CA GLU A 116 10.46 5.05 16.20
C GLU A 116 9.80 3.97 15.31
N ASN A 117 8.92 4.36 14.39
CA ASN A 117 8.14 3.44 13.58
C ASN A 117 8.38 3.69 12.08
N ALA A 118 9.14 2.79 11.48
CA ALA A 118 9.48 2.86 10.06
C ALA A 118 8.24 2.91 9.14
N LYS A 119 7.16 2.18 9.48
CA LYS A 119 5.91 2.17 8.71
C LYS A 119 5.21 3.53 8.79
N ALA A 120 5.13 4.14 9.95
CA ALA A 120 4.55 5.48 10.09
C ALA A 120 5.36 6.54 9.33
N THR A 121 6.69 6.49 9.42
CA THR A 121 7.59 7.34 8.65
C THR A 121 7.37 7.18 7.14
N TYR A 122 7.19 5.93 6.68
CA TYR A 122 6.86 5.62 5.29
C TYR A 122 5.51 6.21 4.87
N GLU A 123 4.45 6.03 5.66
CA GLU A 123 3.10 6.53 5.33
C GLU A 123 3.09 8.07 5.21
N ILE A 124 3.78 8.77 6.10
CA ILE A 124 3.93 10.23 5.99
C ILE A 124 4.73 10.59 4.73
N GLY A 125 5.85 9.92 4.49
CA GLY A 125 6.68 10.15 3.29
C GLY A 125 5.91 9.95 2.00
N MET A 126 5.14 8.88 1.89
CA MET A 126 4.26 8.60 0.75
C MET A 126 3.21 9.68 0.56
N SER A 127 2.53 10.06 1.63
CA SER A 127 1.50 11.11 1.58
C SER A 127 2.08 12.42 1.07
N LEU A 128 3.23 12.85 1.58
CA LEU A 128 3.89 14.08 1.14
C LEU A 128 4.38 14.03 -0.31
N CYS A 129 4.82 12.88 -0.80
CA CYS A 129 5.27 12.71 -2.18
C CYS A 129 4.13 12.84 -3.20
N PHE A 130 2.90 12.44 -2.84
CA PHE A 130 1.79 12.31 -3.79
C PHE A 130 0.65 13.29 -3.54
N LEU A 131 0.86 14.33 -2.72
CA LEU A 131 -0.10 15.40 -2.53
C LEU A 131 -0.24 16.27 -3.79
N ASP A 132 -1.47 16.67 -4.11
CA ASP A 132 -1.71 17.82 -4.98
C ASP A 132 -1.42 19.12 -4.22
N ASP A 133 -1.43 20.27 -4.95
CA ASP A 133 -1.06 21.56 -4.36
C ASP A 133 -1.99 22.01 -3.22
N ASP A 134 -3.28 21.69 -3.29
CA ASP A 134 -4.25 22.06 -2.26
C ASP A 134 -4.09 21.16 -1.02
N ALA A 135 -3.92 19.86 -1.20
CA ALA A 135 -3.63 18.93 -0.11
C ALA A 135 -2.27 19.24 0.53
N ALA A 136 -1.26 19.63 -0.25
CA ALA A 136 0.04 20.03 0.26
C ALA A 136 -0.04 21.27 1.18
N LYS A 137 -0.83 22.28 0.80
CA LYS A 137 -1.09 23.45 1.64
C LYS A 137 -1.77 23.08 2.94
N LEU A 138 -2.77 22.21 2.87
CA LEU A 138 -3.49 21.72 4.04
C LEU A 138 -2.55 20.98 5.01
N TRP A 139 -1.71 20.10 4.50
CA TRP A 139 -0.69 19.41 5.28
C TRP A 139 0.32 20.38 5.93
N ALA A 140 0.79 21.35 5.19
CA ALA A 140 1.70 22.36 5.68
C ALA A 140 1.11 23.18 6.84
N LEU A 141 -0.14 23.60 6.72
CA LEU A 141 -0.85 24.34 7.78
C LEU A 141 -1.02 23.47 9.05
N ASN A 142 -1.33 22.21 8.89
CA ASN A 142 -1.47 21.28 10.01
C ASN A 142 -0.13 20.99 10.71
N LEU A 143 0.95 20.83 9.96
CA LEU A 143 2.28 20.66 10.51
C LEU A 143 2.72 21.91 11.30
N ASP A 144 2.50 23.12 10.76
CA ASP A 144 2.82 24.38 11.45
C ASP A 144 2.00 24.56 12.75
N TYR A 145 0.72 24.18 12.70
CA TYR A 145 -0.15 24.21 13.88
C TYR A 145 0.35 23.28 14.99
N ASN A 146 0.68 22.03 14.64
CA ASN A 146 1.14 21.04 15.61
C ASN A 146 2.53 21.39 16.18
N TYR A 147 3.41 21.94 15.36
CA TYR A 147 4.71 22.43 15.82
C TYR A 147 4.59 23.52 16.88
N LYS A 148 3.64 24.45 16.70
CA LYS A 148 3.42 25.56 17.66
C LYS A 148 2.71 25.11 18.95
N GLN A 149 1.95 24.01 18.91
CA GLN A 149 1.21 23.50 20.07
C GLN A 149 2.03 22.55 20.97
N ASN A 150 3.05 21.91 20.42
CA ASN A 150 3.88 20.94 21.16
C ASN A 150 5.12 21.62 21.73
N ASP A 151 5.01 22.13 22.97
CA ASP A 151 6.15 22.69 23.73
C ASP A 151 7.31 21.69 23.96
N ASN A 152 7.16 20.41 23.62
CA ASN A 152 8.15 19.35 23.74
C ASN A 152 8.25 18.43 22.52
N GLY A 153 7.57 18.72 21.41
CA GLY A 153 7.58 17.91 20.21
C GLY A 153 8.70 18.34 19.25
N GLU A 154 9.83 17.68 19.27
CA GLU A 154 10.80 17.77 18.17
C GLU A 154 10.14 17.14 16.93
N LEU A 155 9.80 17.99 15.96
CA LEU A 155 9.50 17.46 14.61
C LEU A 155 10.75 16.72 14.11
N PRO A 156 10.57 15.62 13.35
CA PRO A 156 11.70 14.98 12.69
C PRO A 156 12.55 16.02 11.96
N ASP A 157 13.89 15.87 12.01
CA ASP A 157 14.86 16.82 11.42
C ASP A 157 14.53 17.18 9.97
N GLU A 158 13.86 16.30 9.23
CA GLU A 158 13.43 16.50 7.86
C GLU A 158 12.39 17.62 7.71
N PHE A 159 11.56 17.85 8.74
CA PHE A 159 10.59 18.95 8.78
C PHE A 159 11.18 20.25 9.30
N THR A 160 12.23 20.22 10.12
CA THR A 160 12.87 21.43 10.67
C THR A 160 13.54 22.28 9.59
N LYS A 161 13.83 21.69 8.42
CA LYS A 161 14.40 22.41 7.26
C LYS A 161 13.33 23.03 6.35
N LEU A 162 12.05 22.72 6.57
CA LEU A 162 10.95 23.39 5.90
C LEU A 162 10.75 24.75 6.59
N ASP A 163 10.95 25.83 5.86
CA ASP A 163 10.58 27.16 6.34
C ASP A 163 9.05 27.30 6.28
N PHE A 164 8.38 26.93 7.38
CA PHE A 164 6.92 26.99 7.50
C PHE A 164 6.38 28.40 7.29
N ASN A 165 7.18 29.45 7.52
CA ASN A 165 6.78 30.83 7.21
C ASN A 165 6.70 31.08 5.69
N THR A 166 7.45 30.32 4.92
CA THR A 166 7.41 30.35 3.46
C THR A 166 6.22 29.54 2.91
N ILE A 167 5.83 28.46 3.60
CA ILE A 167 4.72 27.58 3.22
C ILE A 167 3.34 28.31 3.28
N VAL A 168 3.19 29.24 4.20
CA VAL A 168 1.94 30.02 4.38
C VAL A 168 1.80 31.17 3.37
N LYS A 169 2.84 31.47 2.58
CA LYS A 169 2.80 32.52 1.54
C LYS A 169 2.19 31.99 0.25
N GLU A 170 1.59 32.91 -0.53
CA GLU A 170 0.91 32.61 -1.82
C GLU A 170 1.76 31.88 -2.87
N ASP A 171 3.08 31.79 -2.67
CA ASP A 171 4.05 31.15 -3.58
C ASP A 171 4.46 29.73 -3.18
N PHE A 172 3.74 29.06 -2.26
CA PHE A 172 4.06 27.69 -1.86
C PHE A 172 4.03 26.74 -3.06
N LYS A 173 5.12 26.01 -3.26
CA LYS A 173 5.24 24.97 -4.28
C LYS A 173 5.19 23.60 -3.61
N SER A 174 4.34 22.71 -4.11
CA SER A 174 4.26 21.30 -3.67
C SER A 174 5.61 20.57 -3.68
N LYS A 175 6.59 21.05 -4.47
CA LYS A 175 7.94 20.48 -4.54
C LYS A 175 8.67 20.41 -3.21
N ASP A 176 8.51 21.40 -2.33
CA ASP A 176 9.24 21.42 -1.06
C ASP A 176 8.72 20.33 -0.12
N MET A 177 7.41 20.08 -0.13
CA MET A 177 6.79 18.98 0.60
C MET A 177 7.16 17.64 0.00
N GLN A 178 7.19 17.52 -1.33
CA GLN A 178 7.64 16.33 -2.03
C GLN A 178 9.09 15.97 -1.67
N TYR A 179 10.00 16.95 -1.58
CA TYR A 179 11.38 16.72 -1.13
C TYR A 179 11.46 16.25 0.33
N ALA A 180 10.61 16.78 1.20
CA ALA A 180 10.48 16.28 2.57
C ALA A 180 9.97 14.85 2.58
N GLY A 181 8.96 14.54 1.75
CA GLY A 181 8.46 13.18 1.56
C GLY A 181 9.54 12.19 1.13
N VAL A 182 10.36 12.56 0.14
CA VAL A 182 11.49 11.73 -0.32
C VAL A 182 12.49 11.46 0.80
N ARG A 183 12.83 12.47 1.61
CA ARG A 183 13.75 12.28 2.76
C ARG A 183 13.16 11.37 3.82
N LEU A 184 11.85 11.45 4.07
CA LEU A 184 11.17 10.54 4.99
C LEU A 184 11.13 9.11 4.45
N LEU A 185 10.95 8.92 3.15
CA LEU A 185 11.05 7.60 2.52
C LEU A 185 12.46 7.03 2.67
N ASP A 186 13.51 7.83 2.46
CA ASP A 186 14.89 7.42 2.68
C ASP A 186 15.15 7.06 4.15
N LYS A 187 14.62 7.85 5.09
CA LYS A 187 14.67 7.53 6.52
C LYS A 187 13.94 6.22 6.84
N ALA A 188 12.73 6.02 6.32
CA ALA A 188 11.97 4.79 6.52
C ALA A 188 12.72 3.57 5.97
N TRP A 189 13.36 3.71 4.81
CA TRP A 189 14.25 2.70 4.23
C TRP A 189 15.40 2.35 5.18
N ASN A 190 16.10 3.35 5.69
CA ASN A 190 17.20 3.18 6.64
C ASN A 190 16.74 2.57 7.99
N MET A 191 15.47 2.72 8.34
CA MET A 191 14.83 2.06 9.49
C MET A 191 14.36 0.63 9.18
N GLY A 192 14.53 0.12 7.95
CA GLY A 192 14.20 -1.23 7.53
C GLY A 192 12.82 -1.41 6.88
N GLU A 193 12.11 -0.32 6.53
CA GLU A 193 10.86 -0.41 5.77
C GLU A 193 11.14 -0.64 4.28
N LYS A 194 11.04 -1.88 3.83
CA LYS A 194 11.40 -2.27 2.46
C LYS A 194 10.53 -1.61 1.38
N ARG A 195 9.26 -1.31 1.67
CA ARG A 195 8.37 -0.61 0.74
C ARG A 195 8.89 0.77 0.34
N ALA A 196 9.68 1.38 1.22
CA ALA A 196 10.30 2.68 0.94
C ALA A 196 11.27 2.62 -0.24
N ALA A 197 11.99 1.50 -0.44
CA ALA A 197 12.86 1.35 -1.61
C ALA A 197 12.06 1.36 -2.92
N PHE A 198 10.90 0.70 -2.94
CA PHE A 198 10.01 0.77 -4.10
C PHE A 198 9.49 2.20 -4.35
N ALA A 199 9.06 2.89 -3.29
CA ALA A 199 8.60 4.29 -3.38
C ALA A 199 9.72 5.21 -3.90
N LEU A 200 10.95 5.05 -3.42
CA LEU A 200 12.12 5.79 -3.90
C LEU A 200 12.47 5.46 -5.35
N ALA A 201 12.34 4.20 -5.77
CA ALA A 201 12.49 3.82 -7.17
C ALA A 201 11.42 4.47 -8.06
N MET A 202 10.17 4.56 -7.60
CA MET A 202 9.10 5.29 -8.30
C MET A 202 9.41 6.77 -8.44
N VAL A 203 9.77 7.43 -7.34
CA VAL A 203 10.13 8.86 -7.33
C VAL A 203 11.30 9.13 -8.29
N SER A 204 12.33 8.28 -8.27
CA SER A 204 13.49 8.38 -9.17
C SER A 204 13.16 8.11 -10.64
N SER A 205 11.98 7.56 -10.93
CA SER A 205 11.50 7.28 -12.28
C SER A 205 10.51 8.31 -12.81
N ASP A 206 10.09 9.28 -11.98
CA ASP A 206 9.03 10.23 -12.31
C ASP A 206 9.57 11.65 -12.41
N ASN A 207 9.36 12.28 -13.59
CA ASN A 207 9.81 13.65 -13.88
C ASN A 207 9.11 14.73 -13.06
N ARG A 208 8.05 14.41 -12.34
CA ARG A 208 7.38 15.35 -11.43
C ARG A 208 8.26 15.69 -10.23
N PHE A 209 9.09 14.75 -9.79
CA PHE A 209 9.91 14.87 -8.57
C PHE A 209 11.34 15.31 -8.89
N VAL A 210 11.99 14.58 -9.77
CA VAL A 210 13.40 14.75 -10.14
C VAL A 210 13.59 14.53 -11.64
N ASN A 211 14.77 14.84 -12.16
CA ASN A 211 15.14 14.33 -13.48
C ASN A 211 15.23 12.80 -13.38
N PRO A 212 14.43 12.05 -14.17
CA PRO A 212 14.40 10.60 -14.06
C PRO A 212 15.78 9.98 -14.23
N ASP A 213 16.17 9.14 -13.29
CA ASP A 213 17.45 8.41 -13.33
C ASP A 213 17.21 6.92 -13.14
N LYS A 214 17.32 6.19 -14.24
CA LYS A 214 17.15 4.73 -14.26
C LYS A 214 18.17 4.02 -13.36
N SER A 215 19.39 4.52 -13.23
CA SER A 215 20.44 3.88 -12.44
C SER A 215 20.12 3.93 -10.95
N ILE A 216 19.60 5.06 -10.48
CA ILE A 216 19.13 5.22 -9.10
C ILE A 216 17.91 4.36 -8.85
N ALA A 217 16.92 4.37 -9.75
CA ALA A 217 15.73 3.52 -9.61
C ALA A 217 16.11 2.03 -9.53
N LEU A 218 17.03 1.55 -10.40
CA LEU A 218 17.50 0.18 -10.38
C LEU A 218 18.32 -0.15 -9.12
N GLN A 219 19.04 0.81 -8.56
CA GLN A 219 19.76 0.62 -7.29
C GLN A 219 18.79 0.26 -6.18
N TYR A 220 17.71 1.04 -5.97
CA TYR A 220 16.69 0.73 -4.99
C TYR A 220 15.99 -0.61 -5.25
N LEU A 221 15.70 -0.94 -6.53
CA LEU A 221 15.09 -2.23 -6.87
C LEU A 221 15.98 -3.43 -6.56
N ASN A 222 17.30 -3.29 -6.66
CA ASN A 222 18.24 -4.36 -6.35
C ASN A 222 18.34 -4.65 -4.85
N GLU A 223 17.99 -3.67 -4.00
CA GLU A 223 17.90 -3.86 -2.55
C GLU A 223 16.65 -4.65 -2.11
N LEU A 224 15.64 -4.76 -2.99
CA LEU A 224 14.44 -5.53 -2.74
C LEU A 224 14.71 -7.01 -3.02
N ASP A 225 14.18 -7.89 -2.17
CA ASP A 225 14.21 -9.34 -2.39
C ASP A 225 13.22 -9.78 -3.49
N ASP A 226 13.17 -11.08 -3.76
CA ASP A 226 12.34 -11.63 -4.85
C ASP A 226 10.84 -11.62 -4.54
N THR A 227 10.43 -11.33 -3.32
CA THR A 227 9.01 -11.17 -2.97
C THR A 227 8.40 -9.91 -3.61
N PHE A 228 9.23 -8.91 -3.94
CA PHE A 228 8.85 -7.65 -4.61
C PHE A 228 8.92 -7.74 -6.16
N TRP A 229 8.71 -8.91 -6.73
CA TRP A 229 8.84 -9.11 -8.18
C TRP A 229 7.81 -8.30 -9.00
N ILE A 230 6.64 -8.05 -8.45
CA ILE A 230 5.57 -7.25 -9.12
C ILE A 230 6.00 -5.78 -9.20
N GLU A 231 6.46 -5.22 -8.09
CA GLU A 231 6.95 -3.86 -7.98
C GLU A 231 8.15 -3.63 -8.91
N LYS A 232 9.06 -4.60 -8.95
CA LYS A 232 10.18 -4.60 -9.89
C LYS A 232 9.69 -4.54 -11.35
N CYS A 233 8.70 -5.36 -11.71
CA CYS A 233 8.10 -5.33 -13.06
C CYS A 233 7.49 -3.96 -13.39
N PHE A 234 6.85 -3.33 -12.40
CA PHE A 234 6.25 -2.02 -12.63
C PHE A 234 7.30 -0.94 -12.91
N ILE A 235 8.32 -0.82 -12.09
CA ILE A 235 9.38 0.17 -12.34
C ILE A 235 10.06 -0.08 -13.68
N LEU A 236 10.36 -1.35 -14.01
CA LEU A 236 10.91 -1.69 -15.32
C LEU A 236 9.97 -1.33 -16.48
N ASN A 237 8.65 -1.40 -16.27
CA ASN A 237 7.67 -0.97 -17.28
C ASN A 237 7.70 0.55 -17.52
N LEU A 238 7.88 1.37 -16.47
CA LEU A 238 8.08 2.81 -16.60
C LEU A 238 9.29 3.13 -17.52
N TRP A 239 10.35 2.34 -17.40
CA TRP A 239 11.55 2.45 -18.22
C TRP A 239 11.49 1.67 -19.54
N LYS A 240 10.36 1.02 -19.87
CA LYS A 240 10.17 0.17 -21.07
C LYS A 240 11.20 -0.95 -21.17
N ASP A 241 11.68 -1.43 -20.01
CA ASP A 241 12.63 -2.55 -19.96
C ASP A 241 11.89 -3.89 -19.95
N TYR A 242 11.26 -4.19 -21.08
CA TYR A 242 10.46 -5.40 -21.26
C TYR A 242 11.27 -6.70 -21.15
N SER A 243 12.57 -6.62 -21.43
CA SER A 243 13.48 -7.77 -21.28
C SER A 243 13.74 -8.09 -19.81
N GLY A 244 13.92 -7.04 -18.99
CA GLY A 244 14.02 -7.16 -17.54
C GLY A 244 12.74 -7.74 -16.93
N ILE A 245 11.57 -7.24 -17.36
CA ILE A 245 10.27 -7.76 -16.92
C ILE A 245 10.16 -9.26 -17.23
N LEU A 246 10.43 -9.67 -18.48
CA LEU A 246 10.37 -11.09 -18.85
C LEU A 246 11.28 -11.96 -17.99
N LYS A 247 12.49 -11.49 -17.67
CA LYS A 247 13.43 -12.21 -16.81
C LYS A 247 12.87 -12.43 -15.41
N ILE A 248 12.26 -11.40 -14.84
CA ILE A 248 11.61 -11.51 -13.50
C ILE A 248 10.44 -12.48 -13.57
N LEU A 249 9.52 -12.31 -14.54
CA LEU A 249 8.34 -13.16 -14.67
C LEU A 249 8.68 -14.65 -14.89
N ASN A 250 9.78 -14.95 -15.57
CA ASN A 250 10.22 -16.34 -15.75
C ASN A 250 10.66 -17.00 -14.44
N ASN A 251 11.12 -16.23 -13.47
CA ASN A 251 11.55 -16.72 -12.16
C ASN A 251 10.47 -16.60 -11.08
N ALA A 252 9.40 -15.84 -11.33
CA ALA A 252 8.30 -15.67 -10.39
C ALA A 252 7.48 -16.95 -10.25
N GLU A 253 6.83 -17.11 -9.10
CA GLU A 253 5.92 -18.22 -8.85
C GLU A 253 4.74 -18.22 -9.85
N ASP A 254 4.27 -19.41 -10.20
CA ASP A 254 3.14 -19.57 -11.09
C ASP A 254 1.84 -19.10 -10.42
N GLY A 255 1.05 -18.33 -11.14
CA GLY A 255 -0.21 -17.80 -10.64
C GLY A 255 -0.87 -16.83 -11.61
N SER A 256 -2.11 -16.45 -11.28
CA SER A 256 -2.93 -15.59 -12.13
C SER A 256 -2.30 -14.23 -12.40
N ILE A 257 -1.61 -13.65 -11.43
CA ILE A 257 -0.92 -12.35 -11.60
C ILE A 257 0.24 -12.47 -12.59
N LYS A 258 1.04 -13.52 -12.50
CA LYS A 258 2.13 -13.79 -13.47
C LYS A 258 1.58 -13.97 -14.88
N ASP A 259 0.52 -14.79 -15.03
CA ASP A 259 -0.13 -15.02 -16.33
C ASP A 259 -0.69 -13.72 -16.91
N TYR A 260 -1.31 -12.86 -16.06
CA TYR A 260 -1.79 -11.56 -16.47
C TYR A 260 -0.66 -10.64 -16.95
N LEU A 261 0.41 -10.50 -16.17
CA LEU A 261 1.53 -9.64 -16.54
C LEU A 261 2.28 -10.15 -17.79
N LEU A 262 2.38 -11.48 -17.97
CA LEU A 262 2.91 -12.07 -19.21
C LEU A 262 2.00 -11.77 -20.41
N ALA A 263 0.68 -11.87 -20.26
CA ALA A 263 -0.26 -11.51 -21.31
C ALA A 263 -0.10 -10.04 -21.72
N ARG A 264 -0.07 -9.13 -20.73
CA ARG A 264 0.19 -7.70 -20.95
C ARG A 264 1.52 -7.43 -21.64
N LEU A 265 2.56 -8.18 -21.29
CA LEU A 265 3.88 -8.05 -21.91
C LEU A 265 3.86 -8.50 -23.37
N TYR A 266 3.21 -9.65 -23.68
CA TYR A 266 3.13 -10.18 -25.03
C TYR A 266 2.24 -9.36 -25.97
N GLU A 267 1.25 -8.63 -25.47
CA GLU A 267 0.45 -7.70 -26.28
C GLU A 267 1.10 -6.35 -26.54
N ASN A 268 2.25 -6.07 -25.88
CA ASN A 268 2.94 -4.79 -26.01
C ASN A 268 3.79 -4.73 -27.29
N TYR A 269 3.41 -3.86 -28.22
CA TYR A 269 4.12 -3.67 -29.50
C TYR A 269 5.59 -3.22 -29.35
N GLY A 270 5.96 -2.60 -28.24
CA GLY A 270 7.35 -2.22 -27.95
C GLY A 270 8.24 -3.40 -27.51
N PHE A 271 7.63 -4.55 -27.25
CA PHE A 271 8.36 -5.73 -26.84
C PHE A 271 8.85 -6.54 -28.05
N LYS A 272 10.15 -6.85 -28.10
CA LYS A 272 10.76 -7.60 -29.25
C LYS A 272 10.16 -8.99 -29.47
N LYS A 273 9.54 -9.59 -28.43
CA LYS A 273 8.88 -10.89 -28.47
C LYS A 273 7.35 -10.76 -28.46
N TYR A 274 6.83 -9.64 -28.96
CA TYR A 274 5.40 -9.42 -29.13
C TYR A 274 4.72 -10.63 -29.78
N ASP A 275 3.64 -11.11 -29.20
CA ASP A 275 2.94 -12.31 -29.64
C ASP A 275 1.49 -12.32 -29.11
N LEU A 276 0.57 -11.81 -29.91
CA LEU A 276 -0.86 -11.76 -29.54
C LEU A 276 -1.45 -13.14 -29.28
N SER A 277 -0.99 -14.18 -30.00
CA SER A 277 -1.51 -15.53 -29.78
C SER A 277 -1.14 -16.09 -28.42
N LYS A 278 0.05 -15.73 -27.89
CA LYS A 278 0.43 -16.07 -26.52
C LYS A 278 -0.34 -15.25 -25.50
N SER A 279 -0.53 -13.96 -25.75
CA SER A 279 -1.35 -13.11 -24.91
C SER A 279 -2.76 -13.64 -24.78
N ASP A 280 -3.43 -13.96 -25.90
CA ASP A 280 -4.80 -14.50 -25.93
C ASP A 280 -4.92 -15.83 -25.18
N LYS A 281 -3.93 -16.72 -25.30
CA LYS A 281 -3.91 -17.99 -24.55
C LYS A 281 -3.83 -17.77 -23.06
N LEU A 282 -3.02 -16.81 -22.62
CA LEU A 282 -2.88 -16.47 -21.20
C LEU A 282 -4.17 -15.83 -20.65
N TYR A 283 -4.80 -14.91 -21.39
CA TYR A 283 -6.09 -14.36 -21.00
C TYR A 283 -7.19 -15.42 -20.97
N THR A 284 -7.21 -16.35 -21.95
CA THR A 284 -8.16 -17.47 -21.96
C THR A 284 -7.97 -18.38 -20.73
N LYS A 285 -6.71 -18.66 -20.35
CA LYS A 285 -6.39 -19.44 -19.16
C LYS A 285 -6.89 -18.71 -17.91
N LEU A 286 -6.63 -17.41 -17.78
CA LEU A 286 -7.10 -16.58 -16.67
C LEU A 286 -8.62 -16.56 -16.57
N PHE A 287 -9.30 -16.34 -17.69
CA PHE A 287 -10.76 -16.31 -17.74
C PHE A 287 -11.38 -17.65 -17.33
N ASN A 288 -10.82 -18.77 -17.82
CA ASN A 288 -11.26 -20.11 -17.44
C ASN A 288 -11.00 -20.40 -15.95
N ASN A 289 -9.88 -19.96 -15.41
CA ASN A 289 -9.59 -20.09 -13.99
C ASN A 289 -10.61 -19.30 -13.16
N ILE A 290 -10.90 -18.06 -13.54
CA ILE A 290 -11.90 -17.20 -12.87
C ILE A 290 -13.30 -17.80 -12.95
N GLN A 291 -13.71 -18.35 -14.10
CA GLN A 291 -15.02 -18.98 -14.26
C GLN A 291 -15.17 -20.30 -13.49
N ASN A 292 -14.09 -21.10 -13.43
CA ASN A 292 -14.12 -22.40 -12.75
C ASN A 292 -13.99 -22.28 -11.22
N SER A 293 -13.57 -21.15 -10.73
CA SER A 293 -13.39 -20.84 -9.33
C SER A 293 -14.41 -19.83 -8.79
N CYS A 294 -15.58 -19.73 -9.42
CA CYS A 294 -16.72 -18.97 -8.88
C CYS A 294 -17.19 -19.46 -7.49
N ASP A 295 -16.41 -20.28 -6.82
CA ASP A 295 -16.47 -20.54 -5.41
C ASP A 295 -15.83 -19.40 -4.61
N ASP A 296 -16.34 -19.15 -3.42
CA ASP A 296 -15.84 -18.15 -2.46
C ASP A 296 -14.32 -18.21 -2.21
N ASP A 297 -13.68 -19.33 -2.55
CA ASP A 297 -12.24 -19.56 -2.42
C ASP A 297 -11.37 -18.69 -3.34
N GLU A 298 -11.81 -18.26 -4.52
CA GLU A 298 -11.00 -17.38 -5.37
C GLU A 298 -11.13 -15.90 -5.06
N ARG A 299 -12.29 -15.47 -4.59
CA ARG A 299 -12.37 -14.16 -3.91
C ARG A 299 -11.42 -14.13 -2.71
N ILE A 300 -11.30 -15.27 -2.03
CA ILE A 300 -10.40 -15.51 -0.91
C ILE A 300 -8.94 -15.56 -1.38
N ILE A 301 -8.63 -16.16 -2.54
CA ILE A 301 -7.26 -16.19 -3.10
C ILE A 301 -6.84 -14.81 -3.61
N LEU A 302 -7.71 -14.08 -4.32
CA LEU A 302 -7.50 -12.68 -4.67
C LEU A 302 -7.35 -11.81 -3.41
N ALA A 303 -8.18 -12.06 -2.42
CA ALA A 303 -8.12 -11.40 -1.12
C ALA A 303 -6.88 -11.80 -0.31
N ASN A 304 -6.39 -13.03 -0.42
CA ASN A 304 -5.15 -13.49 0.22
C ASN A 304 -3.91 -12.98 -0.50
N TYR A 305 -3.96 -12.87 -1.80
CA TYR A 305 -2.96 -12.12 -2.56
C TYR A 305 -2.96 -10.64 -2.18
N GLN A 306 -4.12 -10.09 -1.83
CA GLN A 306 -4.27 -8.74 -1.31
C GLN A 306 -3.85 -8.62 0.16
N LYS A 307 -3.54 -9.67 0.88
CA LYS A 307 -3.26 -9.67 2.32
C LYS A 307 -1.81 -9.62 2.75
N GLY A 308 -0.89 -9.85 1.85
CA GLY A 308 0.50 -9.54 2.13
C GLY A 308 0.68 -8.02 2.21
N GLU A 309 1.77 -7.56 2.76
CA GLU A 309 2.21 -6.15 2.71
C GLU A 309 2.20 -5.60 1.26
N LEU A 310 2.30 -6.48 0.26
CA LEU A 310 2.13 -6.23 -1.16
C LEU A 310 0.75 -5.71 -1.54
N ALA A 311 -0.31 -6.11 -0.84
CA ALA A 311 -1.66 -5.75 -1.21
C ALA A 311 -1.98 -4.28 -0.95
N GLU A 312 -1.39 -3.71 0.07
CA GLU A 312 -1.57 -2.29 0.35
C GLU A 312 -0.90 -1.44 -0.72
N ILE A 313 0.34 -1.81 -1.08
CA ILE A 313 1.05 -1.17 -2.19
C ILE A 313 0.30 -1.41 -3.50
N MET A 314 -0.21 -2.62 -3.72
CA MET A 314 -1.01 -2.96 -4.90
C MET A 314 -2.36 -2.26 -4.93
N LYS A 315 -3.01 -1.99 -3.79
CA LYS A 315 -4.28 -1.26 -3.74
C LYS A 315 -4.10 0.19 -4.15
N ASP A 316 -3.10 0.86 -3.61
CA ASP A 316 -2.73 2.22 -4.01
C ASP A 316 -2.27 2.22 -5.47
N PHE A 317 -1.56 1.19 -5.86
CA PHE A 317 -1.04 0.95 -7.20
C PHE A 317 -2.13 0.64 -8.21
N ILE A 318 -3.08 -0.26 -7.90
CA ILE A 318 -4.24 -0.56 -8.73
C ILE A 318 -5.11 0.67 -8.89
N GLN A 319 -5.29 1.49 -7.86
CA GLN A 319 -6.03 2.75 -7.98
C GLN A 319 -5.32 3.75 -8.90
N ILE A 320 -4.00 3.89 -8.78
CA ILE A 320 -3.19 4.74 -9.67
C ILE A 320 -3.18 4.15 -11.09
N TYR A 321 -3.05 2.84 -11.22
CA TYR A 321 -3.02 2.13 -12.50
C TYR A 321 -4.39 2.10 -13.18
N VAL A 322 -5.47 1.89 -12.44
CA VAL A 322 -6.85 1.96 -12.94
C VAL A 322 -7.18 3.39 -13.36
N LYS A 323 -6.80 4.41 -12.58
CA LYS A 323 -6.96 5.82 -12.99
C LYS A 323 -6.12 6.16 -14.21
N ALA A 324 -4.88 5.69 -14.28
CA ALA A 324 -4.01 5.88 -15.45
C ALA A 324 -4.55 5.16 -16.70
N ASN A 325 -5.08 3.94 -16.55
CA ASN A 325 -5.68 3.20 -17.67
C ASN A 325 -7.04 3.78 -18.10
N MET A 326 -7.86 4.28 -17.19
CA MET A 326 -9.08 5.02 -17.54
C MET A 326 -8.73 6.28 -18.33
N PHE A 327 -7.73 7.04 -17.89
CA PHE A 327 -7.23 8.22 -18.60
C PHE A 327 -6.64 7.88 -19.98
N TYR A 328 -5.95 6.75 -20.09
CA TYR A 328 -5.42 6.26 -21.36
C TYR A 328 -6.51 5.81 -22.32
N LYS A 329 -7.56 5.16 -21.81
CA LYS A 329 -8.70 4.70 -22.56
C LYS A 329 -9.54 5.88 -23.06
N GLU A 330 -9.83 6.85 -22.20
CA GLU A 330 -10.49 8.11 -22.60
C GLU A 330 -9.68 8.88 -23.65
N LYS A 331 -8.35 8.90 -23.53
CA LYS A 331 -7.48 9.54 -24.51
C LYS A 331 -7.48 8.82 -25.86
N GLN A 332 -7.49 7.49 -25.87
CA GLN A 332 -7.61 6.69 -27.10
C GLN A 332 -8.98 6.87 -27.76
N GLU A 333 -10.06 6.87 -26.99
CA GLU A 333 -11.41 7.11 -27.48
C GLU A 333 -11.54 8.51 -28.10
N LEU A 334 -10.95 9.53 -27.47
CA LEU A 334 -10.89 10.91 -27.99
C LEU A 334 -10.05 11.03 -29.27
N GLU A 335 -8.95 10.30 -29.38
CA GLU A 335 -8.14 10.28 -30.61
C GLU A 335 -8.83 9.53 -31.76
N GLU A 336 -9.53 8.44 -31.44
CA GLU A 336 -10.36 7.74 -32.44
C GLU A 336 -11.55 8.56 -32.90
N GLU A 337 -12.19 9.29 -31.99
CA GLU A 337 -13.28 10.22 -32.31
C GLU A 337 -12.80 11.39 -33.18
N LYS A 338 -11.61 11.94 -32.89
CA LYS A 338 -10.98 12.95 -33.76
C LYS A 338 -10.70 12.39 -35.16
N LYS A 339 -10.12 11.19 -35.28
CA LYS A 339 -9.87 10.55 -36.56
C LYS A 339 -11.15 10.25 -37.36
N ARG A 340 -12.25 9.90 -36.66
CA ARG A 340 -13.57 9.71 -37.31
C ARG A 340 -14.16 11.03 -37.83
N ARG A 341 -13.92 12.14 -37.12
CA ARG A 341 -14.39 13.49 -37.54
C ARG A 341 -13.55 14.07 -38.68
N GLU A 342 -12.28 13.70 -38.78
CA GLU A 342 -11.39 14.14 -39.85
C GLU A 342 -11.58 13.36 -41.16
N ASN A 343 -12.16 12.14 -41.09
CA ASN A 343 -12.44 11.27 -42.24
C ASN A 343 -13.90 11.38 -42.75
N ASN A 344 -14.76 12.22 -42.16
CA ASN A 344 -16.10 12.59 -42.59
C ASN A 344 -16.15 14.07 -43.04
#